data_638eede18c8ac20320b1a4052527397c
#
_entry.id   638eede18c8ac20320b1a4052527397c
#
_cell.length_a   1.000
_cell.length_b   1.000
_cell.length_c   1.000
_cell.angle_alpha   90.00
_cell.angle_beta   90.00
_cell.angle_gamma   90.00
#
_symmetry.space_group_name_H-M   'P 1'
#
loop_
_entity.id
_entity.type
_entity.pdbx_description
1 polymer ?
#
loop_
_entity_poly.entity_id
_entity_poly.type
_entity_poly.pdbx_seq_one_letter_code
_entity_poly.pdbx_strand_id
1 'polypeptide(L)'
;MRAYAPVLVIAFAFICSGRSFPQSVEKEGKAILELGAAADRSLAEGQSAFGPTVAVEVTPIENWLELEAGVTPIFRRHSTEWSVDFLFKKPWTISDKMEFMLGIGPEWIHSNAYGVKMNSVGAEVAPDFMFWPAKKHKFGWYLEPSYEYKFGPGHEHSLGISGGLLISIP
;
A
#
# COMPACT_ATOMS: atom_id res chain seq x y z
N MET A 1 -7.53 -30.56 -18.07
CA MET A 1 -7.52 -29.26 -18.74
C MET A 1 -8.72 -28.47 -18.27
N ARG A 2 -8.57 -27.52 -17.35
CA ARG A 2 -9.63 -26.61 -16.92
C ARG A 2 -9.17 -25.19 -17.23
N ALA A 3 -9.97 -24.51 -18.05
CA ALA A 3 -9.74 -23.16 -18.51
C ALA A 3 -9.95 -22.15 -17.37
N TYR A 4 -8.89 -21.42 -17.00
CA TYR A 4 -8.96 -20.24 -16.12
C TYR A 4 -8.55 -19.01 -16.95
N ALA A 5 -9.48 -18.49 -17.69
CA ALA A 5 -9.32 -17.19 -18.31
C ALA A 5 -10.72 -16.59 -18.54
N PRO A 6 -11.24 -15.77 -17.65
CA PRO A 6 -11.73 -14.46 -18.04
C PRO A 6 -11.70 -13.38 -16.93
N VAL A 7 -10.90 -13.48 -15.88
CA VAL A 7 -10.94 -12.47 -14.78
C VAL A 7 -10.03 -11.27 -15.04
N LEU A 8 -9.06 -11.36 -15.91
CA LEU A 8 -8.04 -10.32 -16.12
C LEU A 8 -8.47 -9.15 -17.02
N VAL A 9 -9.58 -9.26 -17.76
CA VAL A 9 -9.97 -8.25 -18.76
C VAL A 9 -10.81 -7.11 -18.17
N ILE A 10 -11.44 -7.29 -17.02
CA ILE A 10 -12.35 -6.28 -16.43
C ILE A 10 -11.60 -5.17 -15.69
N ALA A 11 -10.42 -5.44 -15.16
CA ALA A 11 -9.63 -4.44 -14.41
C ALA A 11 -9.06 -3.31 -15.30
N PHE A 12 -8.81 -3.57 -16.58
CA PHE A 12 -8.16 -2.60 -17.48
C PHE A 12 -9.11 -1.52 -18.05
N ALA A 13 -10.41 -1.75 -18.04
CA ALA A 13 -11.39 -0.83 -18.64
C ALA A 13 -11.73 0.38 -17.74
N PHE A 14 -11.45 0.32 -16.43
CA PHE A 14 -11.75 1.41 -15.49
C PHE A 14 -10.68 2.51 -15.43
N ILE A 15 -9.51 2.28 -16.00
CA ILE A 15 -8.36 3.20 -15.89
C ILE A 15 -8.48 4.40 -16.85
N CYS A 16 -9.32 4.31 -17.89
CA CYS A 16 -9.36 5.32 -18.97
C CYS A 16 -10.49 6.35 -18.91
N SER A 17 -11.41 6.28 -17.96
CA SER A 17 -12.51 7.25 -17.87
C SER A 17 -12.31 8.30 -16.78
N GLY A 18 -11.20 9.04 -16.86
CA GLY A 18 -10.92 10.19 -16.01
C GLY A 18 -11.84 11.37 -16.36
N ARG A 19 -12.97 11.51 -15.68
CA ARG A 19 -13.61 12.83 -15.58
C ARG A 19 -12.83 13.65 -14.57
N SER A 20 -12.04 14.59 -15.07
CA SER A 20 -11.41 15.62 -14.27
C SER A 20 -12.49 16.47 -13.62
N PHE A 21 -12.71 16.33 -12.33
CA PHE A 21 -13.40 17.34 -11.54
C PHE A 21 -12.42 18.49 -11.33
N PRO A 22 -12.85 19.77 -11.46
CA PRO A 22 -11.99 20.90 -11.20
C PRO A 22 -11.59 20.91 -9.71
N GLN A 23 -10.33 20.60 -9.43
CA GLN A 23 -9.77 20.74 -8.09
C GLN A 23 -9.52 22.20 -7.79
N SER A 24 -9.90 22.63 -6.58
CA SER A 24 -9.43 23.86 -6.00
C SER A 24 -7.94 23.69 -5.70
N VAL A 25 -7.09 24.45 -6.38
CA VAL A 25 -5.64 24.46 -6.21
C VAL A 25 -5.30 25.04 -4.83
N GLU A 26 -5.39 24.25 -3.79
CA GLU A 26 -4.62 24.46 -2.57
C GLU A 26 -3.41 23.54 -2.69
N LYS A 27 -2.21 24.11 -2.64
CA LYS A 27 -0.93 23.45 -2.85
C LYS A 27 -0.79 22.32 -1.83
N GLU A 28 -1.04 21.10 -2.25
CA GLU A 28 -0.79 19.90 -1.44
C GLU A 28 0.69 19.85 -1.04
N GLY A 29 0.98 19.33 0.13
CA GLY A 29 2.35 19.15 0.59
C GLY A 29 3.13 18.32 -0.43
N LYS A 30 4.41 18.61 -0.61
CA LYS A 30 5.26 17.89 -1.55
C LYS A 30 5.48 16.44 -1.18
N ALA A 31 5.25 16.10 0.08
CA ALA A 31 5.34 14.74 0.59
C ALA A 31 4.34 14.50 1.72
N ILE A 32 3.94 13.26 1.90
CA ILE A 32 3.11 12.79 3.00
C ILE A 32 3.93 11.75 3.78
N LEU A 33 3.96 11.90 5.10
CA LEU A 33 4.49 10.88 6.00
C LEU A 33 3.33 10.09 6.58
N GLU A 34 3.40 8.79 6.46
CA GLU A 34 2.46 7.83 7.03
C GLU A 34 3.06 7.16 8.25
N LEU A 35 2.33 7.16 9.36
CA LEU A 35 2.74 6.53 10.61
C LEU A 35 1.60 5.67 11.12
N GLY A 36 1.79 4.36 11.18
CA GLY A 36 0.70 3.48 11.50
C GLY A 36 1.09 2.14 12.07
N ALA A 37 0.15 1.22 11.96
CA ALA A 37 0.31 -0.18 12.27
C ALA A 37 -0.25 -1.01 11.11
N ALA A 38 0.39 -2.14 10.86
CA ALA A 38 -0.01 -3.11 9.87
C ALA A 38 -0.30 -4.47 10.52
N ALA A 39 -1.25 -5.19 9.96
CA ALA A 39 -1.51 -6.58 10.24
C ALA A 39 -1.45 -7.36 8.92
N ASP A 40 -0.76 -8.48 8.94
CA ASP A 40 -0.61 -9.40 7.81
C ASP A 40 -1.19 -10.77 8.16
N ARG A 41 -1.74 -11.45 7.18
CA ARG A 41 -2.21 -12.82 7.28
C ARG A 41 -1.75 -13.65 6.09
N SER A 42 -0.86 -14.60 6.34
CA SER A 42 -0.50 -15.63 5.37
C SER A 42 -1.70 -16.49 5.01
N LEU A 43 -2.02 -16.60 3.74
CA LEU A 43 -3.11 -17.44 3.24
C LEU A 43 -2.73 -18.94 3.23
N ALA A 44 -1.45 -19.25 3.15
CA ALA A 44 -0.95 -20.62 3.19
C ALA A 44 -0.95 -21.21 4.61
N GLU A 45 -0.48 -20.44 5.59
CA GLU A 45 -0.32 -20.90 6.96
C GLU A 45 -1.50 -20.52 7.87
N GLY A 46 -2.32 -19.54 7.45
CA GLY A 46 -3.41 -19.00 8.23
C GLY A 46 -2.97 -18.20 9.47
N GLN A 47 -1.67 -17.93 9.60
CA GLN A 47 -1.10 -17.16 10.71
C GLN A 47 -1.25 -15.67 10.44
N SER A 48 -1.62 -14.94 11.50
CA SER A 48 -1.65 -13.48 11.48
C SER A 48 -0.50 -12.92 12.31
N ALA A 49 0.02 -11.80 11.87
CA ALA A 49 1.07 -11.05 12.53
C ALA A 49 0.81 -9.55 12.41
N PHE A 50 1.49 -8.74 13.20
CA PHE A 50 1.32 -7.29 13.19
C PHE A 50 2.61 -6.58 13.56
N GLY A 51 2.70 -5.31 13.18
CA GLY A 51 3.83 -4.44 13.48
C GLY A 51 3.54 -2.98 13.18
N PRO A 52 4.43 -2.07 13.55
CA PRO A 52 4.35 -0.69 13.12
C PRO A 52 4.66 -0.59 11.62
N THR A 53 4.16 0.46 10.98
CA THR A 53 4.52 0.81 9.60
C THR A 53 4.85 2.29 9.49
N VAL A 54 5.79 2.61 8.63
CA VAL A 54 6.19 3.97 8.28
C VAL A 54 6.38 4.03 6.79
N ALA A 55 5.69 4.97 6.12
CA ALA A 55 5.89 5.21 4.70
C ALA A 55 6.03 6.71 4.40
N VAL A 56 6.64 7.00 3.27
CA VAL A 56 6.72 8.34 2.70
C VAL A 56 6.18 8.28 1.29
N GLU A 57 5.21 9.15 1.02
CA GLU A 57 4.61 9.33 -0.28
C GLU A 57 5.02 10.68 -0.87
N VAL A 58 5.27 10.72 -2.17
CA VAL A 58 5.55 11.94 -2.94
C VAL A 58 4.73 11.96 -4.21
N THR A 59 4.30 13.15 -4.64
CA THR A 59 3.47 13.37 -5.84
C THR A 59 4.30 13.93 -6.99
N PRO A 60 4.99 13.12 -7.80
CA PRO A 60 5.74 13.60 -8.96
C PRO A 60 4.86 14.15 -10.08
N ILE A 61 3.64 13.61 -10.24
CA ILE A 61 2.70 14.09 -11.26
C ILE A 61 1.33 14.21 -10.62
N GLU A 62 0.90 15.45 -10.37
CA GLU A 62 -0.38 15.77 -9.74
C GLU A 62 -1.55 15.04 -10.42
N ASN A 63 -2.45 14.46 -9.63
CA ASN A 63 -3.62 13.71 -10.05
C ASN A 63 -3.37 12.48 -10.93
N TRP A 64 -2.11 12.09 -11.13
CA TRP A 64 -1.79 10.98 -12.01
C TRP A 64 -0.88 9.92 -11.40
N LEU A 65 0.18 10.35 -10.70
CA LEU A 65 1.17 9.42 -10.13
C LEU A 65 1.64 9.90 -8.77
N GLU A 66 1.55 9.02 -7.80
CA GLU A 66 2.18 9.11 -6.50
C GLU A 66 3.14 7.94 -6.32
N LEU A 67 4.23 8.20 -5.64
CA LEU A 67 5.25 7.21 -5.33
C LEU A 67 5.34 7.08 -3.82
N GLU A 68 5.20 5.87 -3.33
CA GLU A 68 5.36 5.57 -1.92
C GLU A 68 6.55 4.64 -1.70
N ALA A 69 7.23 4.84 -0.58
CA ALA A 69 8.23 3.92 -0.05
C ALA A 69 7.94 3.66 1.41
N GLY A 70 7.71 2.40 1.76
CA GLY A 70 7.32 1.95 3.08
C GLY A 70 8.32 0.99 3.71
N VAL A 71 8.27 0.91 5.04
CA VAL A 71 8.99 -0.08 5.85
C VAL A 71 8.08 -0.58 6.95
N THR A 72 7.87 -1.90 7.00
CA THR A 72 6.97 -2.55 7.94
C THR A 72 7.66 -3.75 8.59
N PRO A 73 8.18 -3.61 9.82
CA PRO A 73 8.59 -4.77 10.62
C PRO A 73 7.36 -5.51 11.15
N ILE A 74 7.25 -6.78 10.81
CA ILE A 74 6.18 -7.67 11.26
C ILE A 74 6.73 -8.66 12.28
N PHE A 75 6.09 -8.75 13.44
CA PHE A 75 6.52 -9.59 14.55
C PHE A 75 5.60 -10.80 14.70
N ARG A 76 6.21 -11.99 14.68
CA ARG A 76 5.58 -13.29 14.96
C ARG A 76 6.26 -13.94 16.15
N ARG A 77 5.65 -14.96 16.72
CA ARG A 77 6.12 -15.58 17.98
C ARG A 77 7.58 -16.00 17.98
N HIS A 78 8.13 -16.42 16.84
CA HIS A 78 9.51 -16.92 16.71
C HIS A 78 10.22 -16.41 15.46
N SER A 79 9.66 -15.37 14.84
CA SER A 79 10.24 -14.77 13.65
C SER A 79 9.96 -13.28 13.61
N THR A 80 10.87 -12.58 12.96
CA THR A 80 10.67 -11.17 12.59
C THR A 80 10.86 -11.08 11.10
N GLU A 81 9.94 -10.40 10.45
CA GLU A 81 9.97 -10.11 9.02
C GLU A 81 10.03 -8.60 8.84
N TRP A 82 10.90 -8.14 7.97
CA TRP A 82 11.01 -6.75 7.55
C TRP A 82 10.56 -6.66 6.10
N SER A 83 9.51 -5.94 5.86
CA SER A 83 9.08 -5.60 4.51
C SER A 83 9.52 -4.19 4.15
N VAL A 84 9.98 -4.03 2.94
CA VAL A 84 10.27 -2.74 2.30
C VAL A 84 9.57 -2.75 0.96
N ASP A 85 8.60 -1.88 0.80
CA ASP A 85 7.78 -1.75 -0.40
C ASP A 85 8.07 -0.44 -1.12
N PHE A 86 7.80 -0.46 -2.42
CA PHE A 86 7.82 0.73 -3.26
C PHE A 86 6.63 0.67 -4.21
N LEU A 87 5.64 1.54 -3.97
CA LEU A 87 4.38 1.53 -4.70
C LEU A 87 4.29 2.70 -5.68
N PHE A 88 3.76 2.39 -6.85
CA PHE A 88 3.28 3.36 -7.84
C PHE A 88 1.77 3.46 -7.65
N LYS A 89 1.31 4.57 -7.11
CA LYS A 89 -0.10 4.81 -6.79
C LYS A 89 -0.75 5.73 -7.81
N LYS A 90 -1.98 5.39 -8.22
CA LYS A 90 -2.84 6.26 -9.02
C LYS A 90 -3.89 6.86 -8.10
N PRO A 91 -3.91 8.20 -7.91
CA PRO A 91 -4.91 8.88 -7.08
C PRO A 91 -6.22 9.14 -7.83
N TRP A 92 -7.32 9.13 -7.06
CA TRP A 92 -8.65 9.60 -7.45
C TRP A 92 -9.28 10.36 -6.28
N THR A 93 -9.54 11.64 -6.47
CA THR A 93 -10.24 12.46 -5.50
C THR A 93 -11.72 12.10 -5.49
N ILE A 94 -12.22 11.57 -4.38
CA ILE A 94 -13.64 11.25 -4.18
C ILE A 94 -14.40 12.47 -3.66
N SER A 95 -13.79 13.22 -2.75
CA SER A 95 -14.34 14.45 -2.19
C SER A 95 -13.22 15.31 -1.61
N ASP A 96 -13.53 16.57 -1.18
CA ASP A 96 -12.58 17.47 -0.52
C ASP A 96 -11.93 16.89 0.75
N LYS A 97 -12.42 15.77 1.25
CA LYS A 97 -11.95 15.13 2.49
C LYS A 97 -11.53 13.66 2.33
N MET A 98 -11.71 13.12 1.15
CA MET A 98 -11.45 11.70 0.91
C MET A 98 -10.81 11.51 -0.45
N GLU A 99 -9.70 10.81 -0.44
CA GLU A 99 -8.96 10.38 -1.60
C GLU A 99 -8.88 8.84 -1.60
N PHE A 100 -8.93 8.27 -2.78
CA PHE A 100 -8.73 6.85 -3.02
C PHE A 100 -7.54 6.69 -3.95
N MET A 101 -6.64 5.77 -3.65
CA MET A 101 -5.55 5.42 -4.53
C MET A 101 -5.50 3.92 -4.76
N LEU A 102 -4.93 3.53 -5.87
CA LEU A 102 -4.58 2.13 -6.15
C LEU A 102 -3.09 2.05 -6.45
N GLY A 103 -2.38 1.39 -5.58
CA GLY A 103 -0.94 1.15 -5.67
C GLY A 103 -0.63 -0.24 -6.21
N ILE A 104 0.49 -0.32 -6.91
CA ILE A 104 1.14 -1.58 -7.29
C ILE A 104 2.65 -1.38 -7.29
N GLY A 105 3.39 -2.35 -6.79
CA GLY A 105 4.85 -2.25 -6.80
C GLY A 105 5.58 -3.47 -6.30
N PRO A 106 6.91 -3.44 -6.37
CA PRO A 106 7.77 -4.46 -5.80
C PRO A 106 7.86 -4.33 -4.27
N GLU A 107 8.05 -5.46 -3.63
CA GLU A 107 8.30 -5.59 -2.22
C GLU A 107 9.58 -6.42 -2.00
N TRP A 108 10.43 -6.00 -1.08
CA TRP A 108 11.57 -6.78 -0.60
C TRP A 108 11.33 -7.19 0.85
N ILE A 109 11.50 -8.49 1.11
CA ILE A 109 11.19 -9.09 2.39
C ILE A 109 12.43 -9.75 2.96
N HIS A 110 12.81 -9.35 4.18
CA HIS A 110 13.87 -9.97 4.95
C HIS A 110 13.27 -10.66 6.18
N SER A 111 13.31 -11.97 6.22
CA SER A 111 12.81 -12.76 7.34
C SER A 111 13.95 -13.38 8.16
N ASN A 112 13.74 -13.43 9.47
CA ASN A 112 14.60 -14.15 10.40
C ASN A 112 13.74 -15.05 11.28
N ALA A 113 13.76 -16.35 11.00
CA ALA A 113 12.99 -17.37 11.71
C ALA A 113 13.96 -18.40 12.31
N TYR A 114 13.91 -18.60 13.63
CA TYR A 114 14.78 -19.54 14.36
C TYR A 114 16.28 -19.35 14.07
N GLY A 115 16.72 -18.11 13.80
CA GLY A 115 18.11 -17.81 13.44
C GLY A 115 18.47 -18.03 11.97
N VAL A 116 17.56 -18.52 11.17
CA VAL A 116 17.73 -18.64 9.72
C VAL A 116 17.25 -17.35 9.06
N LYS A 117 18.14 -16.71 8.31
CA LYS A 117 17.85 -15.48 7.56
C LYS A 117 17.55 -15.82 6.10
N MET A 118 16.47 -15.27 5.59
CA MET A 118 16.06 -15.41 4.20
C MET A 118 15.69 -14.04 3.64
N ASN A 119 15.96 -13.86 2.34
CA ASN A 119 15.47 -12.71 1.57
C ASN A 119 14.57 -13.23 0.47
N SER A 120 13.49 -12.55 0.24
CA SER A 120 12.58 -12.78 -0.87
C SER A 120 12.16 -11.46 -1.52
N VAL A 121 11.66 -11.56 -2.73
CA VAL A 121 11.08 -10.43 -3.47
C VAL A 121 9.65 -10.78 -3.77
N GLY A 122 8.78 -9.82 -3.66
CA GLY A 122 7.36 -9.93 -3.93
C GLY A 122 6.85 -8.81 -4.82
N ALA A 123 5.56 -8.82 -5.00
CA ALA A 123 4.78 -7.73 -5.56
C ALA A 123 3.56 -7.50 -4.70
N GLU A 124 3.20 -6.26 -4.52
CA GLU A 124 2.07 -5.81 -3.74
C GLU A 124 1.06 -5.05 -4.60
N VAL A 125 -0.21 -5.23 -4.28
CA VAL A 125 -1.31 -4.40 -4.78
C VAL A 125 -2.07 -3.89 -3.58
N ALA A 126 -2.16 -2.56 -3.44
CA ALA A 126 -2.76 -1.90 -2.29
C ALA A 126 -3.75 -0.80 -2.73
N PRO A 127 -5.06 -0.98 -2.55
CA PRO A 127 -6.01 0.11 -2.52
C PRO A 127 -5.85 0.91 -1.21
N ASP A 128 -5.72 2.21 -1.32
CA ASP A 128 -5.53 3.09 -0.18
C ASP A 128 -6.65 4.13 -0.10
N PHE A 129 -7.12 4.40 1.12
CA PHE A 129 -8.17 5.36 1.43
C PHE A 129 -7.63 6.40 2.39
N MET A 130 -7.42 7.61 1.92
CA MET A 130 -6.98 8.75 2.73
C MET A 130 -8.16 9.63 3.13
N PHE A 131 -8.16 10.08 4.38
CA PHE A 131 -9.19 10.94 4.95
C PHE A 131 -8.60 12.17 5.59
N TRP A 132 -9.00 13.33 5.10
CA TRP A 132 -8.51 14.63 5.50
C TRP A 132 -9.62 15.43 6.21
N PRO A 133 -9.66 15.48 7.56
CA PRO A 133 -10.73 16.16 8.28
C PRO A 133 -10.76 17.67 8.06
N ALA A 134 -9.58 18.27 7.78
CA ALA A 134 -9.43 19.71 7.53
C ALA A 134 -9.05 19.98 6.07
N LYS A 135 -9.56 21.07 5.49
CA LYS A 135 -9.27 21.50 4.11
C LYS A 135 -7.79 21.74 3.80
N LYS A 136 -6.96 21.98 4.82
CA LYS A 136 -5.51 22.22 4.66
C LYS A 136 -4.69 20.93 4.51
N HIS A 137 -5.30 19.77 4.58
CA HIS A 137 -4.67 18.46 4.46
C HIS A 137 -3.35 18.31 5.25
N LYS A 138 -3.26 18.93 6.45
CA LYS A 138 -2.05 18.85 7.28
C LYS A 138 -1.94 17.54 8.04
N PHE A 139 -3.07 17.06 8.54
CA PHE A 139 -3.22 15.83 9.29
C PHE A 139 -4.44 15.09 8.79
N GLY A 140 -4.26 13.79 8.60
CA GLY A 140 -5.30 12.88 8.18
C GLY A 140 -5.10 11.51 8.77
N TRP A 141 -5.82 10.55 8.28
CA TRP A 141 -5.66 9.13 8.58
C TRP A 141 -5.93 8.33 7.31
N TYR A 142 -5.33 7.15 7.26
CA TYR A 142 -5.46 6.26 6.11
C TYR A 142 -5.86 4.86 6.54
N LEU A 143 -6.35 4.11 5.57
CA LEU A 143 -6.64 2.69 5.65
C LEU A 143 -6.27 2.05 4.31
N GLU A 144 -5.30 1.14 4.35
CA GLU A 144 -4.76 0.49 3.17
C GLU A 144 -4.78 -1.02 3.34
N PRO A 145 -5.79 -1.71 2.81
CA PRO A 145 -5.72 -3.15 2.61
C PRO A 145 -4.74 -3.49 1.50
N SER A 146 -4.02 -4.60 1.62
CA SER A 146 -3.07 -5.04 0.62
C SER A 146 -3.21 -6.53 0.29
N TYR A 147 -2.75 -6.87 -0.90
CA TYR A 147 -2.52 -8.25 -1.33
C TYR A 147 -1.08 -8.37 -1.81
N GLU A 148 -0.37 -9.29 -1.21
CA GLU A 148 1.05 -9.52 -1.47
C GLU A 148 1.25 -10.90 -2.10
N TYR A 149 2.20 -10.97 -3.03
CA TYR A 149 2.64 -12.20 -3.68
C TYR A 149 4.15 -12.33 -3.64
N LYS A 150 4.68 -13.34 -2.95
CA LYS A 150 6.11 -13.60 -2.83
C LYS A 150 6.60 -14.53 -3.94
N PHE A 151 7.61 -14.10 -4.70
CA PHE A 151 8.23 -14.85 -5.81
C PHE A 151 9.28 -15.85 -5.32
N GLY A 152 9.02 -16.59 -4.27
CA GLY A 152 9.95 -17.58 -3.73
C GLY A 152 9.51 -19.02 -3.97
N PRO A 153 10.29 -20.01 -3.53
CA PRO A 153 9.84 -21.39 -3.44
C PRO A 153 8.61 -21.46 -2.53
N GLY A 154 7.47 -21.89 -3.08
CA GLY A 154 6.22 -21.98 -2.35
C GLY A 154 5.13 -21.00 -2.83
N HIS A 155 5.50 -19.93 -3.52
CA HIS A 155 4.53 -18.93 -4.04
C HIS A 155 3.53 -18.50 -2.97
N GLU A 156 4.04 -17.88 -1.90
CA GLU A 156 3.21 -17.45 -0.78
C GLU A 156 2.36 -16.25 -1.12
N HIS A 157 1.16 -16.25 -0.57
CA HIS A 157 0.19 -15.16 -0.70
C HIS A 157 -0.20 -14.67 0.69
N SER A 158 -0.27 -13.37 0.86
CA SER A 158 -0.79 -12.76 2.08
C SER A 158 -1.83 -11.68 1.80
N LEU A 159 -2.64 -11.43 2.83
CA LEU A 159 -3.55 -10.30 2.90
C LEU A 159 -3.09 -9.42 4.04
N GLY A 160 -2.78 -8.19 3.71
CA GLY A 160 -2.40 -7.14 4.64
C GLY A 160 -3.52 -6.13 4.85
N ILE A 161 -3.39 -5.41 5.94
CA ILE A 161 -4.13 -4.17 6.19
C ILE A 161 -3.24 -3.27 7.02
N SER A 162 -3.03 -2.05 6.56
CA SER A 162 -2.36 -1.01 7.33
C SER A 162 -3.30 0.16 7.59
N GLY A 163 -2.98 0.96 8.59
CA GLY A 163 -3.73 2.17 8.90
C GLY A 163 -3.05 3.01 9.95
N GLY A 164 -3.26 4.31 9.89
CA GLY A 164 -2.58 5.25 10.76
C GLY A 164 -2.85 6.71 10.47
N LEU A 165 -1.87 7.53 10.80
CA LEU A 165 -1.90 8.98 10.65
C LEU A 165 -1.15 9.40 9.39
N LEU A 166 -1.70 10.41 8.71
CA LEU A 166 -1.09 11.14 7.61
C LEU A 166 -0.58 12.48 8.12
N ILE A 167 0.65 12.83 7.76
CA ILE A 167 1.26 14.11 8.07
C ILE A 167 1.80 14.70 6.76
N SER A 168 1.15 15.75 6.27
CA SER A 168 1.61 16.45 5.05
C SER A 168 2.83 17.32 5.37
N ILE A 169 3.88 17.16 4.58
CA ILE A 169 5.16 17.88 4.66
C ILE A 169 5.20 18.88 3.51
N PRO A 170 5.34 20.19 3.79
CA PRO A 170 5.35 21.25 2.77
C PRO A 170 6.59 21.23 1.85
#